data_1d489a7dfed62eb965c38d67a4c8b4fc
#
_entry.id   1d489a7dfed62eb965c38d67a4c8b4fc
#
_cell.length_a   1.000
_cell.length_b   1.000
_cell.length_c   1.000
_cell.angle_alpha   90.00
_cell.angle_beta   90.00
_cell.angle_gamma   90.00
#
_symmetry.space_group_name_H-M   'P 1'
#
loop_
_entity.id
_entity.type
_entity.pdbx_description
1 polymer ?
#
loop_
_entity_poly.entity_id
_entity_poly.type
_entity_poly.pdbx_seq_one_letter_code
_entity_poly.pdbx_strand_id
1 'polypeptide(L)'
;MVHVYRLSESARENVSAASKIATEVLLPNAADVDTQGRYPAESLKALADAGLYGLCLRGDLGGRGEGMRAFAGVVEELSGVCASTAMVYVMHVAASQAIATSSTLSDREPILREIAAGKHLTTLAFSETGSRSQFWAPVSKLEERNGHYLTSA
;
A
#
# COMPACT_ATOMS: atom_id res chain seq x y z
N MET A 1 -18.52 -22.27 1.78
CA MET A 1 -18.35 -21.72 0.40
C MET A 1 -16.86 -21.55 0.15
N VAL A 2 -16.29 -22.07 -0.94
CA VAL A 2 -14.87 -21.86 -1.26
C VAL A 2 -14.74 -20.41 -1.76
N HIS A 3 -13.91 -19.59 -1.11
CA HIS A 3 -13.67 -18.22 -1.55
C HIS A 3 -13.13 -18.21 -2.99
N VAL A 4 -13.54 -17.24 -3.79
CA VAL A 4 -13.19 -17.14 -5.23
C VAL A 4 -11.67 -17.21 -5.46
N TYR A 5 -10.87 -16.65 -4.55
CA TYR A 5 -9.40 -16.68 -4.61
C TYR A 5 -8.77 -17.93 -3.97
N ARG A 6 -9.53 -18.90 -3.47
CA ARG A 6 -9.05 -20.08 -2.75
C ARG A 6 -8.07 -19.71 -1.62
N LEU A 7 -8.47 -18.76 -0.79
CA LEU A 7 -7.64 -18.22 0.29
C LEU A 7 -7.41 -19.25 1.40
N SER A 8 -6.21 -19.20 2.02
CA SER A 8 -5.91 -19.85 3.29
C SER A 8 -6.79 -19.27 4.41
N GLU A 9 -6.77 -19.90 5.58
CA GLU A 9 -7.51 -19.38 6.74
C GLU A 9 -6.99 -18.01 7.17
N SER A 10 -5.67 -17.84 7.31
CA SER A 10 -5.04 -16.56 7.65
C SER A 10 -5.35 -15.46 6.62
N ALA A 11 -5.34 -15.80 5.33
CA ALA A 11 -5.70 -14.84 4.28
C ALA A 11 -7.17 -14.41 4.38
N ARG A 12 -8.10 -15.34 4.72
CA ARG A 12 -9.52 -15.01 4.95
C ARG A 12 -9.72 -14.09 6.15
N GLU A 13 -8.95 -14.26 7.22
CA GLU A 13 -8.98 -13.36 8.38
C GLU A 13 -8.58 -11.94 7.97
N ASN A 14 -7.52 -11.79 7.17
CA ASN A 14 -7.10 -10.49 6.68
C ASN A 14 -8.13 -9.83 5.75
N VAL A 15 -8.76 -10.60 4.87
CA VAL A 15 -9.85 -10.10 4.00
C VAL A 15 -11.07 -9.72 4.83
N SER A 16 -11.44 -10.52 5.84
CA SER A 16 -12.54 -10.19 6.76
C SER A 16 -12.27 -8.92 7.56
N ALA A 17 -11.03 -8.71 8.01
CA ALA A 17 -10.64 -7.46 8.69
C ALA A 17 -10.77 -6.27 7.73
N ALA A 18 -10.36 -6.40 6.47
CA ALA A 18 -10.52 -5.37 5.45
C ALA A 18 -11.99 -5.07 5.17
N SER A 19 -12.85 -6.08 5.07
CA SER A 19 -14.30 -5.94 4.88
C SER A 19 -14.96 -5.18 6.03
N LYS A 20 -14.56 -5.48 7.26
CA LYS A 20 -15.03 -4.75 8.44
C LYS A 20 -14.60 -3.29 8.39
N ILE A 21 -13.34 -3.01 8.11
CA ILE A 21 -12.82 -1.64 7.97
C ILE A 21 -13.55 -0.91 6.83
N ALA A 22 -13.77 -1.57 5.70
CA ALA A 22 -14.51 -1.01 4.57
C ALA A 22 -15.91 -0.54 5.01
N THR A 23 -16.63 -1.37 5.75
CA THR A 23 -17.99 -1.06 6.21
C THR A 23 -18.02 -0.01 7.32
N GLU A 24 -17.14 -0.14 8.34
CA GLU A 24 -17.21 0.68 9.56
C GLU A 24 -16.48 2.02 9.42
N VAL A 25 -15.44 2.09 8.56
CA VAL A 25 -14.57 3.27 8.44
C VAL A 25 -14.61 3.89 7.05
N LEU A 26 -14.47 3.10 5.98
CA LEU A 26 -14.45 3.67 4.64
C LEU A 26 -15.82 4.18 4.21
N LEU A 27 -16.87 3.38 4.39
CA LEU A 27 -18.21 3.68 3.90
C LEU A 27 -18.74 5.04 4.39
N PRO A 28 -18.66 5.39 5.68
CA PRO A 28 -19.14 6.70 6.15
C PRO A 28 -18.32 7.89 5.63
N ASN A 29 -17.06 7.66 5.17
CA ASN A 29 -16.16 8.71 4.73
C ASN A 29 -15.98 8.77 3.20
N ALA A 30 -16.41 7.75 2.45
CA ALA A 30 -16.12 7.60 1.02
C ALA A 30 -16.62 8.77 0.18
N ALA A 31 -17.85 9.22 0.40
CA ALA A 31 -18.45 10.33 -0.34
C ALA A 31 -17.71 11.65 -0.10
N ASP A 32 -17.26 11.90 1.13
CA ASP A 32 -16.51 13.09 1.49
C ASP A 32 -15.07 13.05 0.91
N VAL A 33 -14.40 11.90 1.02
CA VAL A 33 -13.09 11.66 0.39
C VAL A 33 -13.13 11.95 -1.11
N ASP A 34 -14.15 11.44 -1.81
CA ASP A 34 -14.30 11.61 -3.25
C ASP A 34 -14.63 13.08 -3.62
N THR A 35 -15.67 13.64 -3.00
CA THR A 35 -16.17 14.99 -3.32
C THR A 35 -15.15 16.08 -3.02
N GLN A 36 -14.42 15.97 -1.91
CA GLN A 36 -13.42 16.95 -1.49
C GLN A 36 -12.03 16.64 -2.05
N GLY A 37 -11.81 15.48 -2.66
CA GLY A 37 -10.47 15.02 -3.09
C GLY A 37 -9.48 14.97 -1.93
N ARG A 38 -9.95 14.72 -0.71
CA ARG A 38 -9.10 14.76 0.48
C ARG A 38 -8.39 13.45 0.76
N TYR A 39 -7.30 13.55 1.49
CA TYR A 39 -6.56 12.40 1.98
C TYR A 39 -7.39 11.56 2.97
N PRO A 40 -7.54 10.24 2.78
CA PRO A 40 -8.39 9.37 3.60
C PRO A 40 -7.68 8.91 4.87
N ALA A 41 -7.30 9.85 5.75
CA ALA A 41 -6.44 9.60 6.91
C ALA A 41 -7.01 8.55 7.86
N GLU A 42 -8.31 8.60 8.15
CA GLU A 42 -9.00 7.66 9.04
C GLU A 42 -9.01 6.24 8.49
N SER A 43 -9.22 6.09 7.18
CA SER A 43 -9.22 4.79 6.50
C SER A 43 -7.82 4.17 6.52
N LEU A 44 -6.80 4.96 6.20
CA LEU A 44 -5.41 4.51 6.20
C LEU A 44 -4.92 4.18 7.60
N LYS A 45 -5.34 4.96 8.60
CA LYS A 45 -5.06 4.64 10.00
C LYS A 45 -5.67 3.30 10.42
N ALA A 46 -6.92 3.04 10.06
CA ALA A 46 -7.58 1.77 10.38
C ALA A 46 -6.87 0.57 9.72
N LEU A 47 -6.41 0.71 8.48
CA LEU A 47 -5.62 -0.32 7.80
C LEU A 47 -4.26 -0.55 8.47
N ALA A 48 -3.60 0.52 8.91
CA ALA A 48 -2.34 0.45 9.66
C ALA A 48 -2.53 -0.26 11.00
N ASP A 49 -3.53 0.16 11.79
CA ASP A 49 -3.85 -0.43 13.11
C ASP A 49 -4.21 -1.92 13.00
N ALA A 50 -4.80 -2.34 11.89
CA ALA A 50 -5.10 -3.75 11.60
C ALA A 50 -3.88 -4.54 11.08
N GLY A 51 -2.71 -3.92 10.93
CA GLY A 51 -1.49 -4.54 10.42
C GLY A 51 -1.52 -4.87 8.93
N LEU A 52 -2.47 -4.28 8.18
CA LEU A 52 -2.62 -4.54 6.75
C LEU A 52 -1.56 -3.83 5.90
N TYR A 53 -0.82 -2.86 6.43
CA TYR A 53 0.34 -2.28 5.75
C TYR A 53 1.42 -3.32 5.50
N GLY A 54 1.62 -4.24 6.44
CA GLY A 54 2.55 -5.35 6.32
C GLY A 54 1.98 -6.62 5.69
N LEU A 55 0.82 -6.57 5.01
CA LEU A 55 0.13 -7.78 4.51
C LEU A 55 1.06 -8.71 3.73
N CYS A 56 1.82 -8.18 2.79
CA CYS A 56 2.70 -8.95 1.90
C CYS A 56 4.17 -8.99 2.36
N LEU A 57 4.49 -8.40 3.52
CA LEU A 57 5.84 -8.45 4.08
C LEU A 57 6.04 -9.76 4.88
N ARG A 58 7.29 -10.22 4.90
CA ARG A 58 7.68 -11.44 5.62
C ARG A 58 7.39 -11.34 7.12
N GLY A 59 7.05 -12.47 7.74
CA GLY A 59 6.73 -12.54 9.17
C GLY A 59 7.89 -12.17 10.09
N ASP A 60 9.14 -12.45 9.70
CA ASP A 60 10.34 -12.06 10.46
C ASP A 60 10.59 -10.54 10.50
N LEU A 61 9.93 -9.79 9.62
CA LEU A 61 9.88 -8.33 9.62
C LEU A 61 8.65 -7.75 10.34
N GLY A 62 7.80 -8.62 10.91
CA GLY A 62 6.53 -8.25 11.53
C GLY A 62 5.34 -8.19 10.56
N GLY A 63 5.54 -8.58 9.30
CA GLY A 63 4.48 -8.66 8.30
C GLY A 63 3.59 -9.89 8.45
N ARG A 64 2.55 -10.00 7.62
CA ARG A 64 1.61 -11.13 7.61
C ARG A 64 2.08 -12.29 6.72
N GLY A 65 3.04 -12.08 5.83
CA GLY A 65 3.56 -13.10 4.92
C GLY A 65 2.58 -13.56 3.84
N GLU A 66 1.54 -12.79 3.59
CA GLU A 66 0.50 -13.14 2.63
C GLU A 66 0.94 -12.89 1.17
N GLY A 67 0.34 -13.63 0.26
CA GLY A 67 0.60 -13.50 -1.17
C GLY A 67 -0.43 -12.63 -1.90
N MET A 68 -0.22 -12.48 -3.23
CA MET A 68 -1.06 -11.63 -4.09
C MET A 68 -2.54 -12.00 -4.10
N ARG A 69 -2.93 -13.24 -3.79
CA ARG A 69 -4.35 -13.61 -3.69
C ARG A 69 -5.04 -12.97 -2.48
N ALA A 70 -4.38 -12.94 -1.34
CA ALA A 70 -4.88 -12.24 -0.16
C ALA A 70 -4.93 -10.73 -0.40
N PHE A 71 -3.88 -10.18 -1.02
CA PHE A 71 -3.85 -8.78 -1.43
C PHE A 71 -5.02 -8.41 -2.35
N ALA A 72 -5.28 -9.21 -3.39
CA ALA A 72 -6.42 -8.99 -4.28
C ALA A 72 -7.76 -8.99 -3.54
N GLY A 73 -7.96 -9.94 -2.61
CA GLY A 73 -9.16 -9.98 -1.78
C GLY A 73 -9.34 -8.76 -0.89
N VAL A 74 -8.25 -8.29 -0.25
CA VAL A 74 -8.27 -7.05 0.54
C VAL A 74 -8.60 -5.84 -0.33
N VAL A 75 -7.96 -5.71 -1.50
CA VAL A 75 -8.21 -4.59 -2.44
C VAL A 75 -9.65 -4.60 -2.94
N GLU A 76 -10.22 -5.78 -3.22
CA GLU A 76 -11.62 -5.92 -3.65
C GLU A 76 -12.58 -5.36 -2.60
N GLU A 77 -12.41 -5.73 -1.32
CA GLU A 77 -13.23 -5.22 -0.22
C GLU A 77 -13.14 -3.69 -0.07
N LEU A 78 -11.93 -3.16 -0.17
CA LEU A 78 -11.70 -1.71 -0.03
C LEU A 78 -12.25 -0.93 -1.24
N SER A 79 -11.98 -1.42 -2.47
CA SER A 79 -12.35 -0.72 -3.70
C SER A 79 -13.86 -0.71 -3.96
N GLY A 80 -14.57 -1.72 -3.48
CA GLY A 80 -16.03 -1.77 -3.52
C GLY A 80 -16.70 -0.64 -2.73
N VAL A 81 -15.98 0.01 -1.82
CA VAL A 81 -16.48 1.08 -0.95
C VAL A 81 -15.82 2.43 -1.26
N CYS A 82 -14.48 2.48 -1.34
CA CYS A 82 -13.73 3.71 -1.58
C CYS A 82 -12.51 3.44 -2.48
N ALA A 83 -12.65 3.72 -3.77
CA ALA A 83 -11.59 3.52 -4.75
C ALA A 83 -10.33 4.37 -4.45
N SER A 84 -10.48 5.57 -3.91
CA SER A 84 -9.38 6.44 -3.52
C SER A 84 -8.51 5.80 -2.42
N THR A 85 -9.13 5.29 -1.35
CA THR A 85 -8.42 4.57 -0.29
C THR A 85 -7.75 3.30 -0.82
N ALA A 86 -8.47 2.53 -1.65
CA ALA A 86 -7.94 1.31 -2.25
C ALA A 86 -6.71 1.59 -3.11
N MET A 87 -6.72 2.67 -3.91
CA MET A 87 -5.59 3.07 -4.74
C MET A 87 -4.36 3.44 -3.90
N VAL A 88 -4.54 4.23 -2.82
CA VAL A 88 -3.42 4.55 -1.90
C VAL A 88 -2.85 3.27 -1.29
N TYR A 89 -3.70 2.33 -0.89
CA TYR A 89 -3.27 1.05 -0.33
C TYR A 89 -2.52 0.18 -1.37
N VAL A 90 -3.00 0.12 -2.62
CA VAL A 90 -2.32 -0.58 -3.72
C VAL A 90 -0.92 -0.01 -3.94
N MET A 91 -0.80 1.31 -4.02
CA MET A 91 0.48 1.98 -4.21
C MET A 91 1.43 1.75 -3.04
N HIS A 92 0.90 1.71 -1.81
CA HIS A 92 1.67 1.38 -0.62
C HIS A 92 2.25 -0.04 -0.66
N VAL A 93 1.41 -1.04 -0.95
CA VAL A 93 1.88 -2.43 -1.03
C VAL A 93 2.89 -2.60 -2.17
N ALA A 94 2.65 -2.01 -3.35
CA ALA A 94 3.58 -2.06 -4.46
C ALA A 94 4.96 -1.44 -4.11
N ALA A 95 4.96 -0.27 -3.47
CA ALA A 95 6.19 0.39 -3.03
C ALA A 95 6.92 -0.43 -1.94
N SER A 96 6.18 -1.01 -1.00
CA SER A 96 6.77 -1.87 0.05
C SER A 96 7.45 -3.10 -0.54
N GLN A 97 6.89 -3.69 -1.60
CA GLN A 97 7.52 -4.82 -2.30
C GLN A 97 8.76 -4.39 -3.09
N ALA A 98 8.76 -3.20 -3.69
CA ALA A 98 9.95 -2.64 -4.34
C ALA A 98 11.09 -2.45 -3.33
N ILE A 99 10.80 -1.91 -2.13
CA ILE A 99 11.77 -1.79 -1.04
C ILE A 99 12.25 -3.18 -0.59
N ALA A 100 11.34 -4.13 -0.37
CA ALA A 100 11.65 -5.47 0.12
C ALA A 100 12.57 -6.26 -0.81
N THR A 101 12.45 -6.06 -2.13
CA THR A 101 13.23 -6.75 -3.16
C THR A 101 14.45 -5.98 -3.63
N SER A 102 14.66 -4.74 -3.17
CA SER A 102 15.82 -3.92 -3.56
C SER A 102 17.12 -4.59 -3.14
N SER A 103 18.06 -4.70 -4.08
CA SER A 103 19.42 -5.18 -3.82
C SER A 103 20.40 -4.05 -3.48
N THR A 104 20.00 -2.80 -3.69
CA THR A 104 20.88 -1.62 -3.53
C THR A 104 20.58 -0.80 -2.27
N LEU A 105 19.39 -0.97 -1.68
CA LEU A 105 18.99 -0.27 -0.45
C LEU A 105 19.51 -1.06 0.77
N SER A 106 20.57 -0.57 1.42
CA SER A 106 21.19 -1.21 2.58
C SER A 106 20.28 -1.22 3.81
N ASP A 107 19.57 -0.11 4.04
CA ASP A 107 18.79 0.11 5.28
C ASP A 107 17.30 -0.24 5.11
N ARG A 108 16.99 -1.20 4.23
CA ARG A 108 15.61 -1.59 3.95
C ARG A 108 14.87 -2.23 5.12
N GLU A 109 15.56 -3.02 5.96
CA GLU A 109 14.89 -3.73 7.05
C GLU A 109 14.25 -2.83 8.10
N PRO A 110 14.89 -1.78 8.61
CA PRO A 110 14.24 -0.81 9.50
C PRO A 110 12.97 -0.21 8.87
N ILE A 111 13.02 0.19 7.61
CA ILE A 111 11.87 0.75 6.89
C ILE A 111 10.73 -0.28 6.80
N LEU A 112 11.05 -1.53 6.43
CA LEU A 112 10.04 -2.60 6.32
C LEU A 112 9.40 -2.94 7.66
N ARG A 113 10.15 -2.88 8.77
CA ARG A 113 9.61 -3.05 10.12
C ARG A 113 8.66 -1.92 10.52
N GLU A 114 8.98 -0.67 10.18
CA GLU A 114 8.10 0.47 10.39
C GLU A 114 6.82 0.37 9.54
N ILE A 115 6.93 -0.11 8.30
CA ILE A 115 5.77 -0.42 7.44
C ILE A 115 4.90 -1.49 8.10
N ALA A 116 5.49 -2.62 8.52
CA ALA A 116 4.76 -3.71 9.16
C ALA A 116 4.07 -3.28 10.47
N ALA A 117 4.69 -2.34 11.20
CA ALA A 117 4.16 -1.74 12.42
C ALA A 117 3.08 -0.67 12.15
N GLY A 118 2.73 -0.39 10.89
CA GLY A 118 1.74 0.64 10.54
C GLY A 118 2.21 2.08 10.69
N LYS A 119 3.51 2.31 10.88
CA LYS A 119 4.09 3.63 11.16
C LYS A 119 4.64 4.34 9.93
N HIS A 120 4.80 3.62 8.82
CA HIS A 120 5.38 4.15 7.60
C HIS A 120 4.50 3.81 6.41
N LEU A 121 3.97 4.83 5.74
CA LEU A 121 3.22 4.71 4.50
C LEU A 121 4.16 5.05 3.33
N THR A 122 4.20 4.17 2.32
CA THR A 122 5.01 4.34 1.11
C THR A 122 4.15 4.58 -0.11
N THR A 123 4.74 5.11 -1.15
CA THR A 123 4.12 5.23 -2.47
C THR A 123 5.16 5.12 -3.57
N LEU A 124 4.70 5.05 -4.82
CA LEU A 124 5.53 5.06 -6.02
C LEU A 124 5.24 6.34 -6.82
N ALA A 125 6.28 7.02 -7.27
CA ALA A 125 6.18 8.18 -8.15
C ALA A 125 6.55 7.75 -9.58
N PHE A 126 5.59 7.18 -10.30
CA PHE A 126 5.81 6.67 -11.67
C PHE A 126 5.46 7.69 -12.74
N SER A 127 4.40 8.47 -12.49
CA SER A 127 3.86 9.37 -13.49
C SER A 127 4.55 10.70 -13.41
N GLU A 128 5.13 11.12 -14.53
CA GLU A 128 5.85 12.37 -14.67
C GLU A 128 5.31 13.14 -15.87
N THR A 129 5.37 14.47 -15.80
CA THR A 129 5.11 15.31 -16.96
C THR A 129 6.15 14.98 -18.05
N GLY A 130 5.69 14.55 -19.22
CA GLY A 130 6.55 14.22 -20.36
C GLY A 130 6.79 12.71 -20.55
N SER A 131 6.65 11.87 -19.52
CA SER A 131 6.79 10.41 -19.66
C SER A 131 5.55 9.73 -20.27
N ARG A 132 4.41 10.43 -20.36
CA ARG A 132 3.13 9.89 -20.85
C ARG A 132 2.70 8.60 -20.14
N SER A 133 2.94 8.50 -18.82
CA SER A 133 2.70 7.30 -18.01
C SER A 133 3.55 6.09 -18.37
N GLN A 134 4.60 6.27 -19.14
CA GLN A 134 5.57 5.23 -19.46
C GLN A 134 6.62 5.13 -18.34
N PHE A 135 6.28 4.45 -17.25
CA PHE A 135 7.14 4.36 -16.06
C PHE A 135 8.53 3.71 -16.34
N TRP A 136 8.67 2.97 -17.44
CA TRP A 136 9.94 2.42 -17.91
C TRP A 136 10.84 3.42 -18.68
N ALA A 137 10.31 4.62 -18.95
CA ALA A 137 11.02 5.69 -19.63
C ALA A 137 10.93 7.02 -18.84
N PRO A 138 11.48 7.05 -17.60
CA PRO A 138 11.42 8.24 -16.76
C PRO A 138 12.21 9.39 -17.40
N VAL A 139 11.71 10.61 -17.22
CA VAL A 139 12.36 11.84 -17.68
C VAL A 139 13.00 12.63 -16.53
N SER A 140 12.55 12.39 -15.29
CA SER A 140 13.16 12.97 -14.10
C SER A 140 14.60 12.50 -13.91
N LYS A 141 15.43 13.38 -13.36
CA LYS A 141 16.84 13.12 -13.10
C LYS A 141 17.13 13.23 -11.62
N LEU A 142 18.10 12.45 -11.17
CA LEU A 142 18.73 12.64 -9.87
C LEU A 142 19.92 13.59 -10.06
N GLU A 143 19.95 14.67 -9.28
CA GLU A 143 21.08 15.59 -9.21
C GLU A 143 21.83 15.37 -7.90
N GLU A 144 23.13 15.09 -7.98
CA GLU A 144 23.98 15.03 -6.80
C GLU A 144 24.34 16.43 -6.33
N ARG A 145 24.06 16.74 -5.05
CA ARG A 145 24.43 17.99 -4.38
C ARG A 145 24.93 17.70 -2.98
N ASN A 146 26.20 18.00 -2.71
CA ASN A 146 26.81 17.87 -1.38
C ASN A 146 26.62 16.49 -0.73
N GLY A 147 26.78 15.41 -1.51
CA GLY A 147 26.62 14.03 -1.01
C GLY A 147 25.16 13.58 -0.85
N HIS A 148 24.19 14.36 -1.30
CA HIS A 148 22.77 14.01 -1.36
C HIS A 148 22.28 13.98 -2.80
N TYR A 149 21.24 13.20 -3.04
CA TYR A 149 20.55 13.21 -4.33
C TYR A 149 19.25 14.01 -4.21
N LEU A 150 19.04 14.93 -5.15
CA LEU A 150 17.81 15.67 -5.30
C LEU A 150 17.06 15.20 -6.53
N THR A 151 15.75 15.05 -6.41
CA THR A 151 14.85 14.77 -7.52
C THR A 151 13.69 15.76 -7.48
N SER A 152 13.19 16.11 -8.68
CA SER A 152 11.97 16.86 -8.87
C SER A 152 11.06 16.02 -9.76
N ALA A 153 10.03 15.47 -9.17
CA ALA A 153 9.05 14.62 -9.84
C ALA A 153 7.63 15.20 -9.65
#